data_8ee9c9198590450708c538df08ea39e1
#
_entry.id   8ee9c9198590450708c538df08ea39e1
#
_cell.length_a   1.000
_cell.length_b   1.000
_cell.length_c   1.000
_cell.angle_alpha   90.00
_cell.angle_beta   90.00
_cell.angle_gamma   90.00
#
_symmetry.space_group_name_H-M   'P 1'
#
loop_
_entity.id
_entity.type
_entity.pdbx_description
1 polymer ?
#
loop_
_entity_poly.entity_id
_entity_poly.type
_entity_poly.pdbx_seq_one_letter_code
_entity_poly.pdbx_strand_id
1 'polypeptide(L)'
;TGGLDIKPSSGMLLMKKDMGGSAVAIALAKILIELNFKINLKLLVPIAENSISEKSMRPMDVVFSRNKTPVEIGNTDAEGRLILADTITFAQEGETKVDLIIDFATLTGAARVALGTEMPALFSNNKKIAKTILDNSLKKNDPLWELPLFNAYQRFLKNENGTLSSTGFSGTGGAITAALFLQKFLKNNVNWVHVDMMGWNLTDRPGYPKGGEASSIRALLYALNELFN
;
A
#
# COMPACT_ATOMS: atom_id res chain seq x y z
N THR A 1 6.89 -13.74 9.25
CA THR A 1 6.66 -15.18 8.97
C THR A 1 5.36 -15.46 8.24
N GLY A 2 4.43 -14.52 8.16
CA GLY A 2 3.06 -14.73 7.69
C GLY A 2 2.08 -15.11 8.82
N GLY A 3 2.51 -15.01 10.07
CA GLY A 3 1.72 -15.46 11.22
C GLY A 3 1.51 -16.97 11.19
N LEU A 4 0.29 -17.45 11.43
CA LEU A 4 -0.04 -18.88 11.42
C LEU A 4 -0.17 -19.46 9.99
N ASP A 5 -0.47 -18.64 8.99
CA ASP A 5 -0.34 -19.00 7.56
C ASP A 5 1.12 -18.82 7.12
N ILE A 6 1.99 -19.70 7.60
CA ILE A 6 3.44 -19.57 7.46
C ILE A 6 3.85 -19.57 5.98
N LYS A 7 4.66 -18.56 5.60
CA LYS A 7 5.25 -18.51 4.26
C LYS A 7 6.14 -19.73 3.98
N PRO A 8 6.13 -20.28 2.76
CA PRO A 8 7.13 -21.26 2.34
C PRO A 8 8.54 -20.63 2.38
N SER A 9 9.58 -21.45 2.56
CA SER A 9 10.98 -20.99 2.68
C SER A 9 11.40 -20.05 1.55
N SER A 10 10.99 -20.33 0.31
CA SER A 10 11.25 -19.44 -0.84
C SER A 10 10.60 -18.07 -0.72
N GLY A 11 9.42 -17.99 -0.13
CA GLY A 11 8.71 -16.74 0.16
C GLY A 11 9.36 -15.95 1.29
N MET A 12 9.93 -16.66 2.30
CA MET A 12 10.60 -16.05 3.45
C MET A 12 11.94 -15.39 3.11
N LEU A 13 12.65 -15.89 2.14
CA LEU A 13 14.05 -15.55 1.85
C LEU A 13 14.32 -14.05 1.71
N LEU A 14 13.38 -13.30 1.14
CA LEU A 14 13.52 -11.87 0.89
C LEU A 14 12.65 -11.00 1.81
N MET A 15 12.08 -11.52 2.89
CA MET A 15 11.16 -10.74 3.74
C MET A 15 11.82 -9.59 4.49
N LYS A 16 13.15 -9.50 4.52
CA LYS A 16 13.87 -8.26 4.89
C LYS A 16 13.48 -7.04 4.05
N LYS A 17 12.93 -7.23 2.85
CA LYS A 17 12.40 -6.17 1.99
C LYS A 17 11.01 -5.67 2.41
N ASP A 18 10.32 -6.36 3.29
CA ASP A 18 8.92 -6.09 3.65
C ASP A 18 8.74 -4.80 4.47
N MET A 19 9.78 -4.03 4.60
CA MET A 19 9.82 -2.65 5.07
C MET A 19 9.99 -1.63 3.93
N GLY A 20 9.92 -2.07 2.67
CA GLY A 20 10.18 -1.22 1.50
C GLY A 20 9.23 -0.03 1.39
N GLY A 21 7.95 -0.20 1.74
CA GLY A 21 6.97 0.89 1.76
C GLY A 21 7.36 1.99 2.75
N SER A 22 7.73 1.63 3.98
CA SER A 22 8.18 2.59 5.00
C SER A 22 9.48 3.30 4.59
N ALA A 23 10.41 2.57 3.98
CA ALA A 23 11.66 3.16 3.48
C ALA A 23 11.39 4.24 2.43
N VAL A 24 10.50 3.98 1.48
CA VAL A 24 10.11 4.96 0.44
C VAL A 24 9.38 6.15 1.05
N ALA A 25 8.44 5.91 1.96
CA ALA A 25 7.70 6.98 2.64
C ALA A 25 8.63 7.91 3.43
N ILE A 26 9.56 7.36 4.20
CA ILE A 26 10.57 8.13 4.95
C ILE A 26 11.47 8.92 4.00
N ALA A 27 11.95 8.30 2.92
CA ALA A 27 12.83 8.95 1.96
C ALA A 27 12.12 10.11 1.25
N LEU A 28 10.87 9.91 0.80
CA LEU A 28 10.08 10.98 0.17
C LEU A 28 9.83 12.12 1.15
N ALA A 29 9.43 11.82 2.39
CA ALA A 29 9.21 12.82 3.42
C ALA A 29 10.47 13.66 3.69
N LYS A 30 11.63 13.00 3.81
CA LYS A 30 12.92 13.68 3.97
C LYS A 30 13.20 14.64 2.82
N ILE A 31 13.04 14.20 1.58
CA ILE A 31 13.26 15.03 0.39
C ILE A 31 12.33 16.25 0.37
N LEU A 32 11.04 16.06 0.67
CA LEU A 32 10.07 17.15 0.72
C LEU A 32 10.44 18.21 1.76
N ILE A 33 10.94 17.79 2.92
CA ILE A 33 11.43 18.69 3.98
C ILE A 33 12.67 19.44 3.52
N GLU A 34 13.67 18.74 2.98
CA GLU A 34 14.94 19.35 2.51
C GLU A 34 14.74 20.35 1.36
N LEU A 35 13.74 20.11 0.50
CA LEU A 35 13.36 21.01 -0.57
C LEU A 35 12.38 22.12 -0.13
N ASN A 36 12.07 22.23 1.15
CA ASN A 36 11.19 23.24 1.73
C ASN A 36 9.79 23.34 1.05
N PHE A 37 9.19 22.18 0.74
CA PHE A 37 7.82 22.15 0.23
C PHE A 37 6.87 22.85 1.19
N LYS A 38 5.96 23.68 0.65
CA LYS A 38 5.00 24.46 1.45
C LYS A 38 3.73 23.65 1.79
N ILE A 39 3.93 22.50 2.42
CA ILE A 39 2.87 21.57 2.81
C ILE A 39 2.92 21.27 4.30
N ASN A 40 1.79 20.89 4.87
CA ASN A 40 1.71 20.32 6.21
C ASN A 40 1.86 18.80 6.09
N LEU A 41 3.04 18.29 6.39
CA LEU A 41 3.41 16.88 6.19
C LEU A 41 3.25 16.08 7.48
N LYS A 42 2.48 14.99 7.41
CA LYS A 42 2.41 13.97 8.45
C LYS A 42 2.96 12.66 7.90
N LEU A 43 4.05 12.16 8.45
CA LEU A 43 4.61 10.83 8.16
C LEU A 43 4.13 9.83 9.20
N LEU A 44 3.51 8.74 8.76
CA LEU A 44 3.06 7.64 9.60
C LEU A 44 3.72 6.34 9.13
N VAL A 45 4.32 5.63 10.06
CA VAL A 45 4.99 4.35 9.80
C VAL A 45 4.45 3.31 10.77
N PRO A 46 3.43 2.53 10.36
CA PRO A 46 2.94 1.44 11.18
C PRO A 46 3.99 0.32 11.24
N ILE A 47 4.22 -0.21 12.42
CA ILE A 47 5.19 -1.29 12.65
C ILE A 47 4.47 -2.42 13.38
N ALA A 48 4.50 -3.62 12.80
CA ALA A 48 3.96 -4.81 13.41
C ALA A 48 4.84 -6.01 13.10
N GLU A 49 5.03 -6.88 14.08
CA GLU A 49 5.67 -8.17 13.87
C GLU A 49 4.58 -9.23 13.62
N ASN A 50 4.61 -9.84 12.41
CA ASN A 50 3.68 -10.91 12.07
C ASN A 50 4.36 -12.27 12.30
N SER A 51 4.38 -12.70 13.54
CA SER A 51 5.03 -13.94 13.97
C SER A 51 4.04 -14.94 14.61
N ILE A 52 4.48 -16.18 14.73
CA ILE A 52 3.74 -17.25 15.41
C ILE A 52 3.78 -16.99 16.92
N SER A 53 2.62 -16.90 17.54
CA SER A 53 2.48 -16.80 18.99
C SER A 53 1.10 -17.28 19.45
N GLU A 54 0.92 -17.44 20.74
CA GLU A 54 -0.37 -17.75 21.35
C GLU A 54 -1.43 -16.65 21.11
N LYS A 55 -0.97 -15.40 20.88
CA LYS A 55 -1.80 -14.22 20.63
C LYS A 55 -1.98 -13.88 19.14
N SER A 56 -1.37 -14.67 18.24
CA SER A 56 -1.50 -14.45 16.81
C SER A 56 -2.94 -14.65 16.37
N MET A 57 -3.40 -13.77 15.49
CA MET A 57 -4.70 -13.91 14.83
C MET A 57 -4.75 -15.21 14.02
N ARG A 58 -5.93 -15.79 13.90
CA ARG A 58 -6.21 -17.03 13.16
C ARG A 58 -7.10 -16.74 11.96
N PRO A 59 -7.04 -17.56 10.91
CA PRO A 59 -8.07 -17.54 9.88
C PRO A 59 -9.48 -17.65 10.53
N MET A 60 -10.41 -16.85 10.03
CA MET A 60 -11.78 -16.67 10.52
C MET A 60 -11.94 -15.90 11.85
N ASP A 61 -10.86 -15.48 12.50
CA ASP A 61 -10.96 -14.51 13.59
C ASP A 61 -11.56 -13.19 13.05
N VAL A 62 -12.42 -12.55 13.85
CA VAL A 62 -12.94 -11.23 13.56
C VAL A 62 -12.24 -10.20 14.43
N VAL A 63 -11.48 -9.32 13.80
CA VAL A 63 -10.81 -8.21 14.47
C VAL A 63 -11.54 -6.90 14.17
N PHE A 64 -11.51 -5.96 15.12
CA PHE A 64 -12.08 -4.63 14.89
C PHE A 64 -10.98 -3.65 14.51
N SER A 65 -11.11 -3.08 13.33
CA SER A 65 -10.24 -1.99 12.89
C SER A 65 -10.41 -0.73 13.77
N ARG A 66 -9.52 0.23 13.61
CA ARG A 66 -9.53 1.49 14.36
C ARG A 66 -10.87 2.24 14.24
N ASN A 67 -11.52 2.23 13.09
CA ASN A 67 -12.85 2.81 12.88
C ASN A 67 -14.02 1.90 13.29
N LYS A 68 -13.74 0.80 14.02
CA LYS A 68 -14.70 -0.20 14.49
C LYS A 68 -15.35 -1.07 13.41
N THR A 69 -14.84 -1.06 12.19
CA THR A 69 -15.29 -2.01 11.16
C THR A 69 -14.85 -3.42 11.54
N PRO A 70 -15.77 -4.40 11.62
CA PRO A 70 -15.41 -5.79 11.85
C PRO A 70 -14.78 -6.39 10.60
N VAL A 71 -13.57 -6.91 10.74
CA VAL A 71 -12.79 -7.52 9.65
C VAL A 71 -12.52 -8.98 9.99
N GLU A 72 -12.94 -9.88 9.12
CA GLU A 72 -12.65 -11.30 9.24
C GLU A 72 -11.32 -11.62 8.54
N ILE A 73 -10.46 -12.34 9.22
CA ILE A 73 -9.14 -12.73 8.75
C ILE A 73 -9.28 -13.89 7.77
N GLY A 74 -9.05 -13.64 6.50
CA GLY A 74 -9.04 -14.70 5.48
C GLY A 74 -7.70 -15.42 5.37
N ASN A 75 -6.60 -14.68 5.62
CA ASN A 75 -5.24 -15.19 5.61
C ASN A 75 -4.38 -14.31 6.52
N THR A 76 -3.65 -14.91 7.44
CA THR A 76 -2.83 -14.16 8.41
C THR A 76 -1.62 -13.48 7.78
N ASP A 77 -1.20 -13.90 6.58
CA ASP A 77 -0.15 -13.25 5.78
C ASP A 77 -0.65 -12.01 5.00
N ALA A 78 -1.88 -11.60 5.24
CA ALA A 78 -2.46 -10.35 4.72
C ALA A 78 -2.62 -9.27 5.81
N GLU A 79 -1.73 -9.24 6.80
CA GLU A 79 -1.72 -8.30 7.92
C GLU A 79 -1.39 -6.87 7.50
N GLY A 80 -0.58 -6.71 6.45
CA GLY A 80 -0.13 -5.39 5.98
C GLY A 80 -1.29 -4.45 5.65
N ARG A 81 -2.35 -4.96 5.02
CA ARG A 81 -3.56 -4.15 4.75
C ARG A 81 -4.35 -3.80 6.00
N LEU A 82 -4.28 -4.60 7.06
CA LEU A 82 -4.94 -4.31 8.34
C LEU A 82 -4.27 -3.12 9.03
N ILE A 83 -2.94 -3.15 9.15
CA ILE A 83 -2.20 -2.04 9.77
C ILE A 83 -2.27 -0.76 8.92
N LEU A 84 -2.29 -0.88 7.57
CA LEU A 84 -2.51 0.28 6.70
C LEU A 84 -3.91 0.86 6.86
N ALA A 85 -4.96 0.05 6.95
CA ALA A 85 -6.33 0.49 7.17
C ALA A 85 -6.46 1.32 8.45
N ASP A 86 -5.85 0.86 9.54
CA ASP A 86 -5.80 1.58 10.81
C ASP A 86 -4.98 2.87 10.71
N THR A 87 -3.88 2.85 9.98
CA THR A 87 -3.03 4.03 9.74
C THR A 87 -3.75 5.07 8.88
N ILE A 88 -4.45 4.65 7.83
CA ILE A 88 -5.28 5.52 6.98
C ILE A 88 -6.38 6.16 7.83
N THR A 89 -7.05 5.39 8.68
CA THR A 89 -8.06 5.92 9.60
C THR A 89 -7.44 6.95 10.54
N PHE A 90 -6.31 6.64 11.19
CA PHE A 90 -5.60 7.54 12.10
C PHE A 90 -5.12 8.83 11.42
N ALA A 91 -4.68 8.74 10.17
CA ALA A 91 -4.25 9.91 9.41
C ALA A 91 -5.34 10.98 9.29
N GLN A 92 -6.61 10.55 9.26
CA GLN A 92 -7.79 11.40 9.06
C GLN A 92 -8.47 11.85 10.37
N GLU A 93 -7.88 11.51 11.51
CA GLU A 93 -8.36 11.94 12.84
C GLU A 93 -7.78 13.32 13.18
N GLY A 94 -8.48 14.04 14.05
CA GLY A 94 -8.12 15.39 14.49
C GLY A 94 -8.78 16.49 13.64
N GLU A 95 -8.40 17.73 13.94
CA GLU A 95 -9.03 18.93 13.35
C GLU A 95 -8.42 19.33 12.00
N THR A 96 -7.19 18.93 11.73
CA THR A 96 -6.48 19.29 10.50
C THR A 96 -7.07 18.48 9.32
N LYS A 97 -7.59 19.23 8.34
CA LYS A 97 -8.06 18.64 7.09
C LYS A 97 -6.91 17.95 6.35
N VAL A 98 -7.13 16.71 5.91
CA VAL A 98 -6.21 15.98 5.07
C VAL A 98 -6.65 16.11 3.61
N ASP A 99 -5.80 16.70 2.77
CA ASP A 99 -6.09 16.89 1.34
C ASP A 99 -5.67 15.69 0.49
N LEU A 100 -4.60 15.01 0.89
CA LEU A 100 -4.06 13.85 0.18
C LEU A 100 -3.40 12.87 1.15
N ILE A 101 -3.71 11.59 1.01
CA ILE A 101 -2.98 10.48 1.63
C ILE A 101 -2.24 9.73 0.52
N ILE A 102 -0.95 9.49 0.72
CA ILE A 102 -0.17 8.59 -0.13
C ILE A 102 0.37 7.48 0.76
N ASP A 103 0.06 6.25 0.44
CA ASP A 103 0.64 5.11 1.13
C ASP A 103 1.45 4.20 0.21
N PHE A 104 2.44 3.55 0.79
CA PHE A 104 3.40 2.69 0.12
C PHE A 104 3.46 1.36 0.84
N ALA A 105 3.37 0.27 0.10
CA ALA A 105 3.54 -1.05 0.68
C ALA A 105 4.12 -2.05 -0.31
N THR A 106 4.80 -3.05 0.21
CA THR A 106 5.14 -4.27 -0.54
C THR A 106 4.00 -5.28 -0.37
N LEU A 107 2.77 -4.84 -0.71
CA LEU A 107 1.54 -5.42 -0.19
C LEU A 107 1.17 -6.75 -0.81
N THR A 108 1.16 -6.83 -2.16
CA THR A 108 0.60 -8.01 -2.80
C THR A 108 1.55 -8.70 -3.79
N GLY A 109 1.50 -10.05 -3.79
CA GLY A 109 2.06 -10.83 -4.87
C GLY A 109 1.34 -10.60 -6.20
N ALA A 110 0.06 -10.28 -6.14
CA ALA A 110 -0.78 -10.06 -7.32
C ALA A 110 -0.35 -8.84 -8.15
N ALA A 111 0.09 -7.74 -7.53
CA ALA A 111 0.66 -6.60 -8.24
C ALA A 111 1.91 -7.01 -9.04
N ARG A 112 2.78 -7.82 -8.44
CA ARG A 112 3.98 -8.34 -9.10
C ARG A 112 3.69 -9.32 -10.24
N VAL A 113 2.65 -10.13 -10.08
CA VAL A 113 2.19 -11.03 -11.17
C VAL A 113 1.64 -10.23 -12.34
N ALA A 114 0.95 -9.11 -12.07
CA ALA A 114 0.37 -8.28 -13.11
C ALA A 114 1.41 -7.42 -13.85
N LEU A 115 2.37 -6.82 -13.13
CA LEU A 115 3.25 -5.76 -13.65
C LEU A 115 4.74 -6.10 -13.61
N GLY A 116 5.12 -7.26 -13.07
CA GLY A 116 6.52 -7.60 -12.80
C GLY A 116 7.04 -6.99 -11.50
N THR A 117 8.36 -7.08 -11.31
CA THR A 117 9.02 -6.65 -10.06
C THR A 117 9.60 -5.24 -10.12
N GLU A 118 9.60 -4.62 -11.30
CA GLU A 118 10.28 -3.36 -11.58
C GLU A 118 9.32 -2.17 -11.70
N MET A 119 8.04 -2.44 -11.94
CA MET A 119 7.01 -1.43 -12.13
C MET A 119 5.93 -1.56 -11.07
N PRO A 120 5.88 -0.66 -10.07
CA PRO A 120 4.85 -0.66 -9.04
C PRO A 120 3.45 -0.42 -9.60
N ALA A 121 2.44 -1.01 -8.94
CA ALA A 121 1.05 -0.69 -9.20
C ALA A 121 0.65 0.59 -8.48
N LEU A 122 -0.01 1.49 -9.21
CA LEU A 122 -0.62 2.71 -8.68
C LEU A 122 -2.12 2.51 -8.60
N PHE A 123 -2.72 2.92 -7.50
CA PHE A 123 -4.17 3.08 -7.35
C PHE A 123 -4.48 4.47 -6.85
N SER A 124 -5.56 5.08 -7.34
CA SER A 124 -6.01 6.37 -6.82
C SER A 124 -7.53 6.52 -6.97
N ASN A 125 -8.14 7.20 -6.01
CA ASN A 125 -9.53 7.64 -6.10
C ASN A 125 -9.70 8.97 -6.84
N ASN A 126 -8.59 9.60 -7.27
CA ASN A 126 -8.59 10.87 -8.01
C ASN A 126 -7.82 10.75 -9.32
N LYS A 127 -8.54 10.80 -10.44
CA LYS A 127 -7.98 10.63 -11.79
C LYS A 127 -6.98 11.71 -12.20
N LYS A 128 -7.16 12.94 -11.73
CA LYS A 128 -6.23 14.05 -12.02
C LYS A 128 -4.88 13.78 -11.34
N ILE A 129 -4.91 13.40 -10.06
CA ILE A 129 -3.69 13.07 -9.31
C ILE A 129 -2.99 11.85 -9.93
N ALA A 130 -3.73 10.77 -10.22
CA ALA A 130 -3.19 9.60 -10.89
C ALA A 130 -2.49 9.98 -12.19
N LYS A 131 -3.16 10.74 -13.05
CA LYS A 131 -2.61 11.19 -14.34
C LYS A 131 -1.32 11.99 -14.15
N THR A 132 -1.30 12.96 -13.23
CA THR A 132 -0.09 13.76 -12.96
C THR A 132 1.07 12.89 -12.50
N ILE A 133 0.83 11.88 -11.64
CA ILE A 133 1.86 10.94 -11.20
C ILE A 133 2.38 10.11 -12.38
N LEU A 134 1.49 9.55 -13.20
CA LEU A 134 1.87 8.71 -14.34
C LEU A 134 2.66 9.51 -15.40
N ASP A 135 2.23 10.72 -15.72
CA ASP A 135 2.94 11.60 -16.66
C ASP A 135 4.36 11.90 -16.16
N ASN A 136 4.53 12.16 -14.86
CA ASN A 136 5.83 12.37 -14.26
C ASN A 136 6.65 11.08 -14.15
N SER A 137 6.03 9.93 -13.95
CA SER A 137 6.72 8.64 -13.87
C SER A 137 7.48 8.32 -15.16
N LEU A 138 6.86 8.59 -16.30
CA LEU A 138 7.48 8.42 -17.61
C LEU A 138 8.60 9.45 -17.85
N LYS A 139 8.34 10.74 -17.55
CA LYS A 139 9.31 11.83 -17.75
C LYS A 139 10.56 11.67 -16.88
N LYS A 140 10.45 11.01 -15.72
CA LYS A 140 11.52 10.91 -14.72
C LYS A 140 12.16 9.51 -14.64
N ASN A 141 11.86 8.63 -15.58
CA ASN A 141 12.34 7.24 -15.60
C ASN A 141 12.13 6.52 -14.26
N ASP A 142 10.92 6.66 -13.69
CA ASP A 142 10.48 6.04 -12.44
C ASP A 142 9.10 5.43 -12.67
N PRO A 143 9.01 4.34 -13.46
CA PRO A 143 7.77 3.86 -14.04
C PRO A 143 6.79 3.38 -12.98
N LEU A 144 5.52 3.74 -13.17
CA LEU A 144 4.36 3.29 -12.43
C LEU A 144 3.25 2.92 -13.42
N TRP A 145 2.38 2.02 -13.04
CA TRP A 145 1.21 1.67 -13.86
C TRP A 145 -0.08 1.69 -13.01
N GLU A 146 -1.09 2.43 -13.48
CA GLU A 146 -2.38 2.48 -12.79
C GLU A 146 -3.17 1.20 -13.02
N LEU A 147 -3.54 0.54 -11.91
CA LEU A 147 -4.55 -0.51 -11.90
C LEU A 147 -5.90 0.07 -11.42
N PRO A 148 -7.04 -0.45 -11.92
CA PRO A 148 -8.34 0.14 -11.64
C PRO A 148 -8.83 -0.18 -10.21
N LEU A 149 -9.50 0.79 -9.57
CA LEU A 149 -10.39 0.54 -8.44
C LEU A 149 -11.74 0.06 -9.01
N PHE A 150 -11.81 -1.22 -9.41
CA PHE A 150 -12.98 -1.78 -10.06
C PHE A 150 -14.08 -2.11 -9.07
N ASN A 151 -15.05 -1.22 -8.92
CA ASN A 151 -16.10 -1.27 -7.88
C ASN A 151 -16.88 -2.58 -7.82
N ALA A 152 -17.07 -3.27 -8.96
CA ALA A 152 -17.77 -4.56 -8.96
C ALA A 152 -17.05 -5.63 -8.11
N TYR A 153 -15.74 -5.50 -7.88
CA TYR A 153 -14.97 -6.43 -7.03
C TYR A 153 -15.16 -6.18 -5.52
N GLN A 154 -15.84 -5.11 -5.13
CA GLN A 154 -16.21 -4.91 -3.72
C GLN A 154 -17.07 -6.06 -3.16
N ARG A 155 -17.84 -6.77 -4.03
CA ARG A 155 -18.58 -7.97 -3.62
C ARG A 155 -17.69 -9.07 -3.06
N PHE A 156 -16.42 -9.16 -3.49
CA PHE A 156 -15.47 -10.15 -2.99
C PHE A 156 -14.96 -9.87 -1.57
N LEU A 157 -15.13 -8.65 -1.10
CA LEU A 157 -14.74 -8.23 0.25
C LEU A 157 -15.88 -8.37 1.27
N LYS A 158 -17.05 -8.85 0.87
CA LYS A 158 -18.23 -8.93 1.73
C LYS A 158 -18.49 -10.37 2.13
N ASN A 159 -18.40 -10.67 3.41
CA ASN A 159 -18.76 -11.98 3.96
C ASN A 159 -20.28 -12.10 4.15
N GLU A 160 -20.80 -13.34 4.18
CA GLU A 160 -22.22 -13.61 4.39
C GLU A 160 -22.72 -13.12 5.76
N ASN A 161 -21.84 -13.15 6.78
CA ASN A 161 -22.12 -12.65 8.13
C ASN A 161 -22.05 -11.12 8.27
N GLY A 162 -21.82 -10.40 7.17
CA GLY A 162 -21.74 -8.94 7.14
C GLY A 162 -20.40 -8.34 7.52
N THR A 163 -19.39 -9.15 7.88
CA THR A 163 -18.03 -8.66 8.11
C THR A 163 -17.32 -8.30 6.80
N LEU A 164 -16.26 -7.50 6.89
CA LEU A 164 -15.36 -7.21 5.78
C LEU A 164 -14.29 -8.32 5.70
N SER A 165 -14.13 -8.99 4.56
CA SER A 165 -13.06 -9.96 4.36
C SER A 165 -11.71 -9.25 4.19
N SER A 166 -10.68 -9.71 4.89
CA SER A 166 -9.32 -9.16 4.74
C SER A 166 -8.69 -9.51 3.39
N THR A 167 -9.09 -10.60 2.74
CA THR A 167 -8.46 -11.10 1.51
C THR A 167 -9.36 -11.11 0.27
N GLY A 168 -10.68 -11.21 0.48
CA GLY A 168 -11.65 -11.48 -0.59
C GLY A 168 -11.68 -12.96 -1.01
N PHE A 169 -12.68 -13.34 -1.80
CA PHE A 169 -12.97 -14.75 -2.11
C PHE A 169 -12.52 -15.21 -3.50
N SER A 170 -12.19 -14.29 -4.40
CA SER A 170 -12.06 -14.65 -5.82
C SER A 170 -10.78 -15.43 -6.16
N GLY A 171 -9.76 -15.41 -5.30
CA GLY A 171 -8.43 -15.93 -5.60
C GLY A 171 -7.69 -15.20 -6.74
N THR A 172 -8.37 -14.25 -7.40
CA THR A 172 -7.86 -13.45 -8.52
C THR A 172 -8.08 -11.96 -8.28
N GLY A 173 -7.35 -11.09 -9.01
CA GLY A 173 -7.47 -9.64 -8.85
C GLY A 173 -7.00 -9.13 -7.48
N GLY A 174 -6.08 -9.83 -6.82
CA GLY A 174 -5.69 -9.58 -5.44
C GLY A 174 -5.14 -8.18 -5.17
N ALA A 175 -4.47 -7.55 -6.13
CA ALA A 175 -4.01 -6.17 -5.99
C ALA A 175 -5.20 -5.19 -5.97
N ILE A 176 -6.19 -5.41 -6.82
CA ILE A 176 -7.41 -4.57 -6.88
C ILE A 176 -8.24 -4.73 -5.61
N THR A 177 -8.45 -5.97 -5.14
CA THR A 177 -9.22 -6.21 -3.91
C THR A 177 -8.50 -5.67 -2.67
N ALA A 178 -7.17 -5.72 -2.62
CA ALA A 178 -6.39 -5.09 -1.55
C ALA A 178 -6.54 -3.57 -1.53
N ALA A 179 -6.45 -2.92 -2.69
CA ALA A 179 -6.68 -1.48 -2.80
C ALA A 179 -8.14 -1.09 -2.47
N LEU A 180 -9.13 -1.87 -2.92
CA LEU A 180 -10.54 -1.66 -2.56
C LEU A 180 -10.79 -1.87 -1.06
N PHE A 181 -10.08 -2.78 -0.42
CA PHE A 181 -10.13 -2.95 1.03
C PHE A 181 -9.65 -1.68 1.73
N LEU A 182 -8.47 -1.16 1.38
CA LEU A 182 -7.94 0.08 1.94
C LEU A 182 -8.87 1.28 1.71
N GLN A 183 -9.47 1.37 0.53
CA GLN A 183 -10.40 2.44 0.18
C GLN A 183 -11.60 2.54 1.13
N LYS A 184 -12.02 1.42 1.77
CA LYS A 184 -13.12 1.42 2.75
C LYS A 184 -12.85 2.26 4.00
N PHE A 185 -11.58 2.55 4.28
CA PHE A 185 -11.15 3.29 5.47
C PHE A 185 -10.91 4.79 5.21
N LEU A 186 -11.17 5.23 3.98
CA LEU A 186 -11.08 6.63 3.60
C LEU A 186 -12.41 7.37 3.87
N LYS A 187 -12.30 8.61 4.32
CA LYS A 187 -13.44 9.55 4.32
C LYS A 187 -13.72 10.03 2.89
N ASN A 188 -14.98 10.35 2.60
CA ASN A 188 -15.47 10.61 1.23
C ASN A 188 -14.76 11.73 0.46
N ASN A 189 -14.10 12.66 1.13
CA ASN A 189 -13.50 13.86 0.55
C ASN A 189 -11.98 13.89 0.61
N VAL A 190 -11.33 12.78 0.92
CA VAL A 190 -9.87 12.67 0.99
C VAL A 190 -9.35 12.06 -0.31
N ASN A 191 -8.43 12.75 -0.99
CA ASN A 191 -7.71 12.18 -2.11
C ASN A 191 -6.74 11.12 -1.61
N TRP A 192 -6.60 10.04 -2.38
CA TRP A 192 -5.79 8.92 -1.97
C TRP A 192 -5.02 8.30 -3.13
N VAL A 193 -3.80 7.94 -2.84
CA VAL A 193 -2.89 7.22 -3.71
C VAL A 193 -2.28 6.05 -2.94
N HIS A 194 -2.35 4.86 -3.50
CA HIS A 194 -1.69 3.66 -3.00
C HIS A 194 -0.68 3.16 -4.02
N VAL A 195 0.53 2.86 -3.56
CA VAL A 195 1.62 2.31 -4.37
C VAL A 195 1.98 0.93 -3.82
N ASP A 196 1.63 -0.12 -4.59
CA ASP A 196 1.98 -1.51 -4.27
C ASP A 196 3.22 -1.92 -5.08
N MET A 197 4.34 -2.15 -4.39
CA MET A 197 5.65 -2.31 -5.00
C MET A 197 6.37 -3.59 -4.58
N MET A 198 7.39 -3.99 -5.35
CA MET A 198 8.31 -5.05 -4.92
C MET A 198 9.31 -4.58 -3.87
N GLY A 199 9.83 -3.36 -4.01
CA GLY A 199 10.84 -2.77 -3.12
C GLY A 199 12.21 -3.45 -3.19
N TRP A 200 12.46 -4.29 -4.20
CA TRP A 200 13.69 -5.06 -4.32
C TRP A 200 14.03 -5.42 -5.76
N ASN A 201 15.28 -5.15 -6.19
CA ASN A 201 15.82 -5.64 -7.44
C ASN A 201 16.35 -7.07 -7.27
N LEU A 202 15.83 -7.99 -8.07
CA LEU A 202 16.23 -9.41 -8.02
C LEU A 202 17.60 -9.65 -8.66
N THR A 203 17.96 -8.84 -9.65
CA THR A 203 19.20 -8.92 -10.43
C THR A 203 19.83 -7.54 -10.61
N ASP A 204 21.12 -7.52 -10.91
CA ASP A 204 21.80 -6.28 -11.30
C ASP A 204 21.32 -5.81 -12.67
N ARG A 205 21.09 -4.51 -12.79
CA ARG A 205 20.80 -3.81 -14.04
C ARG A 205 21.59 -2.49 -14.08
N PRO A 206 21.91 -1.93 -15.26
CA PRO A 206 22.58 -0.64 -15.35
C PRO A 206 21.82 0.44 -14.56
N GLY A 207 22.48 1.03 -13.56
CA GLY A 207 21.89 2.02 -12.66
C GLY A 207 20.99 1.46 -11.54
N TYR A 208 20.73 0.14 -11.52
CA TYR A 208 19.83 -0.52 -10.55
C TYR A 208 20.51 -1.79 -10.01
N PRO A 209 21.34 -1.69 -8.99
CA PRO A 209 22.01 -2.84 -8.42
C PRO A 209 20.99 -3.78 -7.72
N LYS A 210 21.34 -5.05 -7.62
CA LYS A 210 20.57 -6.01 -6.82
C LYS A 210 20.47 -5.55 -5.37
N GLY A 211 19.26 -5.53 -4.83
CA GLY A 211 19.03 -5.06 -3.47
C GLY A 211 17.78 -4.21 -3.33
N GLY A 212 17.70 -3.41 -2.27
CA GLY A 212 16.60 -2.48 -2.03
C GLY A 212 16.43 -1.49 -3.18
N GLU A 213 15.17 -1.25 -3.58
CA GLU A 213 14.83 -0.35 -4.68
C GLU A 213 13.85 0.72 -4.21
N ALA A 214 14.18 1.97 -4.51
CA ALA A 214 13.40 3.15 -4.14
C ALA A 214 12.48 3.60 -5.30
N SER A 215 11.61 2.70 -5.76
CA SER A 215 10.65 3.00 -6.81
C SER A 215 9.65 4.09 -6.40
N SER A 216 9.15 4.85 -7.36
CA SER A 216 8.09 5.86 -7.25
C SER A 216 8.46 7.20 -6.59
N ILE A 217 9.63 7.34 -5.98
CA ILE A 217 10.02 8.58 -5.29
C ILE A 217 10.13 9.76 -6.26
N ARG A 218 10.80 9.58 -7.41
CA ARG A 218 10.99 10.66 -8.40
C ARG A 218 9.65 11.05 -9.03
N ALA A 219 8.86 10.05 -9.42
CA ALA A 219 7.55 10.28 -9.99
C ALA A 219 6.66 11.12 -9.06
N LEU A 220 6.60 10.72 -7.78
CA LEU A 220 5.79 11.40 -6.78
C LEU A 220 6.34 12.77 -6.40
N LEU A 221 7.65 12.92 -6.25
CA LEU A 221 8.26 14.22 -5.94
C LEU A 221 7.88 15.27 -6.98
N TYR A 222 8.03 14.97 -8.27
CA TYR A 222 7.70 15.91 -9.34
C TYR A 222 6.19 16.09 -9.50
N ALA A 223 5.38 15.06 -9.28
CA ALA A 223 3.94 15.19 -9.29
C ALA A 223 3.43 16.07 -8.14
N LEU A 224 3.99 15.90 -6.93
CA LEU A 224 3.64 16.76 -5.79
C LEU A 224 4.05 18.21 -6.00
N ASN A 225 5.20 18.45 -6.65
CA ASN A 225 5.62 19.80 -7.02
C ASN A 225 4.64 20.45 -8.01
N GLU A 226 4.13 19.69 -8.99
CA GLU A 226 3.15 20.18 -9.96
C GLU A 226 1.75 20.42 -9.35
N LEU A 227 1.38 19.65 -8.32
CA LEU A 227 0.07 19.70 -7.70
C LEU A 227 -0.03 20.77 -6.60
N PHE A 228 1.06 21.10 -5.91
CA PHE A 228 1.03 21.88 -4.67
C PHE A 228 2.00 23.08 -4.64
N ASN A 229 2.87 23.26 -5.63
CA ASN A 229 3.72 24.43 -5.82
C ASN A 229 3.45 25.10 -7.17
#